data_c92b538b2d3ad0b01d2e2b20229b210c
#
_entry.id   c92b538b2d3ad0b01d2e2b20229b210c
#
_cell.length_a   1.000
_cell.length_b   1.000
_cell.length_c   1.000
_cell.angle_alpha   90.00
_cell.angle_beta   90.00
_cell.angle_gamma   90.00
#
_symmetry.space_group_name_H-M   'P 1'
#
loop_
_entity.id
_entity.type
_entity.pdbx_description
1 polymer ?
#
loop_
_entity_poly.entity_id
_entity_poly.type
_entity_poly.pdbx_seq_one_letter_code
_entity_poly.pdbx_strand_id
1 'polypeptide(L)'
;MKKILVSVLICVFVQTPYVLAFEFRDFDNAPHSLDEKIGNGRWTLLMFWAHDCGICKAEFPSLSTFNKQRDDVDVIGVSIDGENKKHLAQSFLDTTKPSFTSYITSLSLVAFNYRALTQEDFRGTPTFLLFSPDGELIGNNPGKLSITAIESFIEKNSNN
;
A
#
# COMPACT_ATOMS: atom_id res chain seq x y z
N MET A 1 -23.77 58.66 -24.61
CA MET A 1 -22.80 58.11 -23.71
C MET A 1 -23.02 56.58 -23.62
N LYS A 2 -22.21 55.75 -24.34
CA LYS A 2 -22.35 54.29 -24.39
C LYS A 2 -21.52 53.70 -23.21
N LYS A 3 -22.20 53.01 -22.27
CA LYS A 3 -21.54 52.27 -21.18
C LYS A 3 -21.06 50.91 -21.73
N ILE A 4 -19.73 50.71 -21.78
CA ILE A 4 -19.12 49.45 -22.15
C ILE A 4 -19.09 48.58 -20.86
N LEU A 5 -19.87 47.51 -20.85
CA LEU A 5 -19.82 46.46 -19.79
C LEU A 5 -18.64 45.52 -20.15
N VAL A 6 -17.56 45.64 -19.41
CA VAL A 6 -16.43 44.68 -19.48
C VAL A 6 -16.80 43.47 -18.61
N SER A 7 -17.16 42.35 -19.30
CA SER A 7 -17.43 41.09 -18.66
C SER A 7 -16.08 40.43 -18.32
N VAL A 8 -15.71 40.40 -17.05
CA VAL A 8 -14.50 39.69 -16.56
C VAL A 8 -14.85 38.21 -16.46
N LEU A 9 -14.31 37.43 -17.39
CA LEU A 9 -14.39 35.96 -17.35
C LEU A 9 -13.40 35.44 -16.30
N ILE A 10 -13.90 35.05 -15.13
CA ILE A 10 -13.10 34.41 -14.07
C ILE A 10 -12.90 32.95 -14.48
N CYS A 11 -11.73 32.60 -15.03
CA CYS A 11 -11.29 31.21 -15.20
C CYS A 11 -10.99 30.61 -13.82
N VAL A 12 -11.89 29.82 -13.29
CA VAL A 12 -11.63 28.97 -12.11
C VAL A 12 -10.75 27.82 -12.58
N PHE A 13 -9.46 27.91 -12.30
CA PHE A 13 -8.55 26.77 -12.44
C PHE A 13 -8.90 25.74 -11.36
N VAL A 14 -9.65 24.69 -11.72
CA VAL A 14 -9.79 23.50 -10.89
C VAL A 14 -8.45 22.79 -10.92
N GLN A 15 -7.62 23.00 -9.89
CA GLN A 15 -6.42 22.20 -9.67
C GLN A 15 -6.88 20.82 -9.22
N THR A 16 -6.93 19.87 -10.13
CA THR A 16 -7.03 18.45 -9.77
C THR A 16 -5.74 18.08 -9.01
N PRO A 17 -5.84 17.58 -7.78
CA PRO A 17 -4.65 17.07 -7.13
C PRO A 17 -4.09 15.94 -8.00
N TYR A 18 -2.83 16.05 -8.39
CA TYR A 18 -2.10 14.94 -8.98
C TYR A 18 -1.91 13.92 -7.85
N VAL A 19 -2.81 12.96 -7.76
CA VAL A 19 -2.57 11.79 -6.92
C VAL A 19 -1.44 11.04 -7.58
N LEU A 20 -0.31 10.94 -6.88
CA LEU A 20 0.83 10.14 -7.33
C LEU A 20 0.40 8.67 -7.21
N ALA A 21 -0.12 8.10 -8.30
CA ALA A 21 -0.58 6.73 -8.33
C ALA A 21 0.61 5.79 -8.06
N PHE A 22 0.63 5.16 -6.89
CA PHE A 22 1.59 4.11 -6.61
C PHE A 22 1.16 2.86 -7.37
N GLU A 23 1.82 2.60 -8.51
CA GLU A 23 1.50 1.51 -9.41
C GLU A 23 2.31 0.25 -9.09
N PHE A 24 1.69 -0.89 -9.23
CA PHE A 24 2.27 -2.22 -9.16
C PHE A 24 1.51 -3.16 -10.12
N ARG A 25 1.97 -4.38 -10.27
CA ARG A 25 1.34 -5.39 -11.12
C ARG A 25 0.99 -6.63 -10.30
N ASP A 26 -0.01 -7.37 -10.72
CA ASP A 26 -0.15 -8.74 -10.26
C ASP A 26 0.87 -9.67 -10.95
N PHE A 27 0.87 -10.91 -10.56
CA PHE A 27 1.79 -11.89 -11.13
C PHE A 27 1.41 -12.34 -12.55
N ASP A 28 0.23 -11.96 -13.04
CA ASP A 28 -0.23 -12.15 -14.43
C ASP A 28 0.02 -10.89 -15.30
N ASN A 29 0.71 -9.89 -14.76
CA ASN A 29 1.08 -8.61 -15.39
C ASN A 29 -0.05 -7.58 -15.55
N ALA A 30 -1.23 -7.80 -14.98
CA ALA A 30 -2.27 -6.78 -14.97
C ALA A 30 -1.84 -5.59 -14.07
N PRO A 31 -2.04 -4.35 -14.52
CA PRO A 31 -1.70 -3.15 -13.75
C PRO A 31 -2.73 -2.95 -12.63
N HIS A 32 -2.24 -2.48 -11.48
CA HIS A 32 -3.02 -2.05 -10.32
C HIS A 32 -2.40 -0.82 -9.69
N SER A 33 -3.17 -0.08 -8.91
CA SER A 33 -2.68 1.05 -8.13
C SER A 33 -3.04 0.92 -6.65
N LEU A 34 -2.31 1.63 -5.80
CA LEU A 34 -2.60 1.68 -4.36
C LEU A 34 -3.98 2.29 -4.10
N ASP A 35 -4.37 3.31 -4.86
CA ASP A 35 -5.66 4.00 -4.71
C ASP A 35 -6.87 3.07 -4.91
N GLU A 36 -6.71 1.98 -5.69
CA GLU A 36 -7.74 0.95 -5.84
C GLU A 36 -7.86 0.04 -4.62
N LYS A 37 -6.91 0.07 -3.71
CA LYS A 37 -6.79 -0.88 -2.59
C LYS A 37 -7.07 -0.23 -1.24
N ILE A 38 -7.06 1.09 -1.15
CA ILE A 38 -7.30 1.85 0.07
C ILE A 38 -8.59 2.66 -0.03
N GLY A 39 -9.09 3.19 1.08
CA GLY A 39 -10.26 4.08 1.07
C GLY A 39 -11.59 3.39 0.72
N ASN A 40 -11.69 2.09 0.93
CA ASN A 40 -12.85 1.26 0.60
C ASN A 40 -13.72 0.91 1.83
N GLY A 41 -13.56 1.65 2.93
CA GLY A 41 -14.27 1.42 4.18
C GLY A 41 -13.62 0.35 5.08
N ARG A 42 -12.43 -0.14 4.72
CA ARG A 42 -11.66 -1.14 5.48
C ARG A 42 -10.26 -0.62 5.75
N TRP A 43 -9.66 -1.05 6.84
CA TRP A 43 -8.24 -0.85 7.08
C TRP A 43 -7.42 -1.61 6.04
N THR A 44 -6.34 -1.02 5.57
CA THR A 44 -5.41 -1.73 4.66
C THR A 44 -4.02 -1.79 5.28
N LEU A 45 -3.53 -3.02 5.51
CA LEU A 45 -2.16 -3.29 5.93
C LEU A 45 -1.34 -3.74 4.72
N LEU A 46 -0.50 -2.85 4.20
CA LEU A 46 0.40 -3.14 3.09
C LEU A 46 1.77 -3.56 3.61
N MET A 47 2.30 -4.68 3.11
CA MET A 47 3.63 -5.18 3.40
C MET A 47 4.52 -5.13 2.17
N PHE A 48 5.62 -4.39 2.21
CA PHE A 48 6.71 -4.55 1.24
C PHE A 48 7.58 -5.73 1.63
N TRP A 49 7.82 -6.64 0.68
CA TRP A 49 8.58 -7.87 0.91
C TRP A 49 9.49 -8.24 -0.28
N ALA A 50 10.41 -9.19 -0.09
CA ALA A 50 11.25 -9.74 -1.15
C ALA A 50 11.37 -11.26 -0.99
N HIS A 51 11.62 -11.98 -2.10
CA HIS A 51 11.74 -13.43 -2.11
C HIS A 51 12.88 -13.97 -1.23
N ASP A 52 13.92 -13.20 -1.02
CA ASP A 52 15.10 -13.54 -0.20
C ASP A 52 15.09 -12.95 1.22
N CYS A 53 14.01 -12.24 1.59
CA CYS A 53 13.83 -11.65 2.91
C CYS A 53 13.40 -12.70 3.94
N GLY A 54 14.32 -13.16 4.78
CA GLY A 54 14.05 -14.18 5.81
C GLY A 54 13.02 -13.76 6.85
N ILE A 55 13.04 -12.49 7.29
CA ILE A 55 12.05 -11.94 8.23
C ILE A 55 10.67 -11.90 7.57
N CYS A 56 10.58 -11.50 6.30
CA CYS A 56 9.32 -11.48 5.56
C CYS A 56 8.68 -12.87 5.53
N LYS A 57 9.48 -13.89 5.19
CA LYS A 57 9.03 -15.29 5.17
C LYS A 57 8.46 -15.75 6.51
N ALA A 58 9.08 -15.34 7.60
CA ALA A 58 8.62 -15.69 8.94
C ALA A 58 7.31 -15.00 9.34
N GLU A 59 6.98 -13.85 8.73
CA GLU A 59 5.75 -13.09 9.04
C GLU A 59 4.53 -13.51 8.20
N PHE A 60 4.72 -14.13 7.04
CA PHE A 60 3.62 -14.53 6.17
C PHE A 60 2.54 -15.40 6.85
N PRO A 61 2.87 -16.41 7.69
CA PRO A 61 1.84 -17.20 8.37
C PRO A 61 0.98 -16.38 9.34
N SER A 62 1.59 -15.49 10.13
CA SER A 62 0.86 -14.65 11.09
C SER A 62 -0.01 -13.62 10.38
N LEU A 63 0.49 -12.99 9.30
CA LEU A 63 -0.28 -12.09 8.45
C LEU A 63 -1.45 -12.81 7.76
N SER A 64 -1.24 -14.05 7.29
CA SER A 64 -2.31 -14.86 6.72
C SER A 64 -3.40 -15.19 7.75
N THR A 65 -3.01 -15.47 8.98
CA THR A 65 -3.97 -15.71 10.07
C THR A 65 -4.73 -14.43 10.38
N PHE A 66 -4.04 -13.31 10.55
CA PHE A 66 -4.62 -12.01 10.79
C PHE A 66 -5.64 -11.60 9.70
N ASN A 67 -5.26 -11.74 8.42
CA ASN A 67 -6.15 -11.45 7.29
C ASN A 67 -7.44 -12.30 7.27
N LYS A 68 -7.36 -13.56 7.75
CA LYS A 68 -8.55 -14.44 7.84
C LYS A 68 -9.45 -14.14 9.02
N GLN A 69 -8.91 -13.58 10.09
CA GLN A 69 -9.62 -13.33 11.34
C GLN A 69 -10.27 -11.95 11.41
N ARG A 70 -9.90 -11.05 10.48
CA ARG A 70 -10.34 -9.66 10.48
C ARG A 70 -11.10 -9.33 9.19
N ASP A 71 -12.42 -9.20 9.30
CA ASP A 71 -13.28 -8.81 8.17
C ASP A 71 -13.21 -7.30 7.87
N ASP A 72 -12.65 -6.52 8.79
CA ASP A 72 -12.48 -5.07 8.70
C ASP A 72 -11.07 -4.66 8.21
N VAL A 73 -10.18 -5.62 7.92
CA VAL A 73 -8.80 -5.36 7.49
C VAL A 73 -8.49 -6.13 6.20
N ASP A 74 -7.94 -5.45 5.23
CA ASP A 74 -7.33 -6.05 4.05
C ASP A 74 -5.81 -6.06 4.21
N VAL A 75 -5.18 -7.24 4.19
CA VAL A 75 -3.74 -7.37 4.07
C VAL A 75 -3.37 -7.49 2.60
N ILE A 76 -2.39 -6.72 2.15
CA ILE A 76 -1.82 -6.83 0.81
C ILE A 76 -0.30 -6.89 0.87
N GLY A 77 0.29 -7.76 0.04
CA GLY A 77 1.73 -7.83 -0.15
C GLY A 77 2.16 -7.09 -1.40
N VAL A 78 3.33 -6.45 -1.38
CA VAL A 78 3.97 -5.89 -2.58
C VAL A 78 5.42 -6.32 -2.59
N SER A 79 5.76 -7.25 -3.50
CA SER A 79 7.15 -7.65 -3.71
C SER A 79 7.93 -6.54 -4.39
N ILE A 80 9.15 -6.29 -3.90
CA ILE A 80 10.09 -5.33 -4.48
C ILE A 80 11.06 -5.98 -5.48
N ASP A 81 10.87 -7.25 -5.81
CA ASP A 81 11.81 -8.05 -6.60
C ASP A 81 11.92 -7.62 -8.07
N GLY A 82 10.90 -6.92 -8.57
CA GLY A 82 10.85 -6.49 -9.96
C GLY A 82 10.70 -7.64 -10.94
N GLU A 83 10.66 -7.33 -12.23
CA GLU A 83 10.40 -8.30 -13.29
C GLU A 83 11.48 -9.39 -13.35
N ASN A 84 12.75 -9.03 -13.15
CA ASN A 84 13.88 -9.96 -13.26
C ASN A 84 13.84 -11.12 -12.24
N LYS A 85 13.23 -10.90 -11.06
CA LYS A 85 13.13 -11.91 -10.00
C LYS A 85 11.68 -12.34 -9.72
N LYS A 86 10.74 -11.96 -10.57
CA LYS A 86 9.32 -12.28 -10.45
C LYS A 86 9.07 -13.78 -10.26
N HIS A 87 9.79 -14.64 -11.02
CA HIS A 87 9.66 -16.07 -10.91
C HIS A 87 10.04 -16.62 -9.51
N LEU A 88 11.00 -15.97 -8.80
CA LEU A 88 11.39 -16.36 -7.45
C LEU A 88 10.32 -15.92 -6.42
N ALA A 89 9.80 -14.72 -6.57
CA ALA A 89 8.68 -14.24 -5.77
C ALA A 89 7.43 -15.11 -5.97
N GLN A 90 7.09 -15.46 -7.21
CA GLN A 90 5.97 -16.35 -7.53
C GLN A 90 6.16 -17.75 -6.88
N SER A 91 7.32 -18.36 -7.03
CA SER A 91 7.64 -19.66 -6.42
C SER A 91 7.47 -19.65 -4.89
N PHE A 92 7.82 -18.52 -4.25
CA PHE A 92 7.59 -18.35 -2.81
C PHE A 92 6.09 -18.30 -2.48
N LEU A 93 5.29 -17.54 -3.24
CA LEU A 93 3.83 -17.47 -3.05
C LEU A 93 3.15 -18.81 -3.30
N ASP A 94 3.57 -19.55 -4.33
CA ASP A 94 3.03 -20.89 -4.66
C ASP A 94 3.28 -21.90 -3.53
N THR A 95 4.39 -21.74 -2.82
CA THR A 95 4.76 -22.60 -1.70
C THR A 95 4.01 -22.21 -0.43
N THR A 96 3.92 -20.91 -0.12
CA THR A 96 3.36 -20.41 1.15
C THR A 96 1.85 -20.26 1.11
N LYS A 97 1.27 -20.01 -0.07
CA LYS A 97 -0.16 -19.82 -0.31
C LYS A 97 -0.81 -18.88 0.72
N PRO A 98 -0.33 -17.64 0.84
CA PRO A 98 -0.91 -16.71 1.80
C PRO A 98 -2.40 -16.47 1.54
N SER A 99 -3.16 -16.10 2.56
CA SER A 99 -4.59 -15.77 2.42
C SER A 99 -4.83 -14.37 1.85
N PHE A 100 -3.78 -13.57 1.70
CA PHE A 100 -3.84 -12.21 1.17
C PHE A 100 -3.22 -12.14 -0.22
N THR A 101 -3.66 -11.15 -1.00
CA THR A 101 -3.15 -10.94 -2.35
C THR A 101 -1.78 -10.27 -2.31
N SER A 102 -0.89 -10.71 -3.20
CA SER A 102 0.41 -10.08 -3.42
C SER A 102 0.55 -9.54 -4.83
N TYR A 103 1.22 -8.42 -4.92
CA TYR A 103 1.60 -7.71 -6.14
C TYR A 103 3.12 -7.64 -6.27
N ILE A 104 3.60 -7.11 -7.37
CA ILE A 104 5.03 -6.95 -7.64
C ILE A 104 5.32 -5.59 -8.27
N THR A 105 6.40 -4.98 -7.86
CA THR A 105 6.96 -3.77 -8.47
C THR A 105 8.47 -3.73 -8.27
N SER A 106 9.15 -2.70 -8.75
CA SER A 106 10.60 -2.56 -8.55
C SER A 106 10.94 -1.83 -7.25
N LEU A 107 12.12 -2.14 -6.70
CA LEU A 107 12.66 -1.43 -5.54
C LEU A 107 12.70 0.09 -5.74
N SER A 108 13.07 0.55 -6.95
CA SER A 108 13.15 1.98 -7.24
C SER A 108 11.80 2.69 -7.17
N LEU A 109 10.74 2.04 -7.67
CA LEU A 109 9.38 2.56 -7.57
C LEU A 109 8.89 2.55 -6.12
N VAL A 110 9.18 1.50 -5.35
CA VAL A 110 8.86 1.47 -3.92
C VAL A 110 9.57 2.60 -3.19
N ALA A 111 10.88 2.77 -3.37
CA ALA A 111 11.63 3.82 -2.68
C ALA A 111 11.10 5.22 -3.00
N PHE A 112 10.78 5.49 -4.26
CA PHE A 112 10.21 6.76 -4.70
C PHE A 112 8.83 7.03 -4.06
N ASN A 113 7.90 6.08 -4.18
CA ASN A 113 6.54 6.23 -3.67
C ASN A 113 6.48 6.23 -2.14
N TYR A 114 7.29 5.38 -1.49
CA TYR A 114 7.41 5.37 -0.02
C TYR A 114 7.83 6.73 0.52
N ARG A 115 8.86 7.34 -0.09
CA ARG A 115 9.30 8.69 0.30
C ARG A 115 8.23 9.75 0.05
N ALA A 116 7.50 9.64 -1.04
CA ALA A 116 6.38 10.57 -1.34
C ALA A 116 5.25 10.46 -0.31
N LEU A 117 4.93 9.24 0.15
CA LEU A 117 3.87 8.98 1.12
C LEU A 117 4.26 9.30 2.55
N THR A 118 5.50 8.94 2.96
CA THR A 118 5.92 8.97 4.38
C THR A 118 6.84 10.11 4.73
N GLN A 119 7.43 10.77 3.74
CA GLN A 119 8.53 11.75 3.88
C GLN A 119 9.83 11.13 4.43
N GLU A 120 9.93 9.80 4.45
CA GLU A 120 11.09 9.03 4.91
C GLU A 120 11.72 8.22 3.79
N ASP A 121 12.98 7.84 3.95
CA ASP A 121 13.66 6.96 3.01
C ASP A 121 13.29 5.49 3.27
N PHE A 122 13.02 4.74 2.19
CA PHE A 122 12.78 3.30 2.28
C PHE A 122 14.05 2.57 2.70
N ARG A 123 14.01 1.82 3.80
CA ARG A 123 15.18 1.17 4.41
C ARG A 123 15.31 -0.32 4.07
N GLY A 124 14.31 -0.92 3.46
CA GLY A 124 14.31 -2.34 3.08
C GLY A 124 13.06 -3.09 3.51
N THR A 125 13.12 -4.40 3.44
CA THR A 125 12.01 -5.31 3.74
C THR A 125 12.26 -6.14 5.01
N PRO A 126 11.20 -6.47 5.78
CA PRO A 126 9.84 -5.99 5.58
C PRO A 126 9.68 -4.52 5.96
N THR A 127 8.76 -3.84 5.31
CA THR A 127 8.25 -2.52 5.74
C THR A 127 6.74 -2.54 5.58
N PHE A 128 6.03 -2.01 6.57
CA PHE A 128 4.57 -1.99 6.59
C PHE A 128 4.05 -0.57 6.53
N LEU A 129 2.94 -0.38 5.79
CA LEU A 129 2.12 0.82 5.80
C LEU A 129 0.72 0.44 6.25
N LEU A 130 0.14 1.24 7.15
CA LEU A 130 -1.24 1.09 7.60
C LEU A 130 -2.06 2.27 7.11
N PHE A 131 -3.13 1.98 6.37
CA PHE A 131 -4.10 2.97 5.89
C PHE A 131 -5.42 2.81 6.62
N SER A 132 -6.08 3.94 6.92
CA SER A 132 -7.42 3.98 7.50
C SER A 132 -8.49 3.53 6.50
N PRO A 133 -9.74 3.29 6.94
CA PRO A 133 -10.87 3.03 6.06
C PRO A 133 -11.13 4.11 5.02
N ASP A 134 -10.73 5.35 5.29
CA ASP A 134 -10.86 6.49 4.37
C ASP A 134 -9.67 6.63 3.41
N GLY A 135 -8.64 5.76 3.54
CA GLY A 135 -7.46 5.73 2.67
C GLY A 135 -6.31 6.63 3.14
N GLU A 136 -6.38 7.19 4.35
CA GLU A 136 -5.28 7.99 4.91
C GLU A 136 -4.17 7.09 5.43
N LEU A 137 -2.91 7.44 5.16
CA LEU A 137 -1.75 6.78 5.75
C LEU A 137 -1.65 7.14 7.24
N ILE A 138 -1.90 6.15 8.09
CA ILE A 138 -1.90 6.34 9.56
C ILE A 138 -0.56 5.99 10.20
N GLY A 139 0.19 5.08 9.59
CA GLY A 139 1.49 4.69 10.14
C GLY A 139 2.35 3.90 9.19
N ASN A 140 3.64 3.91 9.48
CA ASN A 140 4.63 3.06 8.84
C ASN A 140 5.44 2.29 9.90
N ASN A 141 5.90 1.11 9.56
CA ASN A 141 6.75 0.30 10.42
C ASN A 141 7.82 -0.42 9.60
N PRO A 142 9.04 0.11 9.52
CA PRO A 142 10.18 -0.62 8.98
C PRO A 142 10.59 -1.76 9.92
N GLY A 143 10.75 -2.97 9.38
CA GLY A 143 11.15 -4.16 10.14
C GLY A 143 9.97 -5.01 10.60
N LYS A 144 10.23 -5.87 11.59
CA LYS A 144 9.26 -6.84 12.10
C LYS A 144 8.01 -6.17 12.68
N LEU A 145 6.83 -6.73 12.35
CA LEU A 145 5.54 -6.23 12.83
C LEU A 145 5.03 -7.04 14.03
N SER A 146 4.46 -6.34 15.02
CA SER A 146 3.66 -6.98 16.08
C SER A 146 2.19 -6.95 15.69
N ILE A 147 1.61 -8.11 15.35
CA ILE A 147 0.18 -8.24 15.03
C ILE A 147 -0.69 -7.72 16.19
N THR A 148 -0.38 -8.10 17.43
CA THR A 148 -1.11 -7.62 18.61
C THR A 148 -1.08 -6.09 18.76
N ALA A 149 0.03 -5.44 18.39
CA ALA A 149 0.10 -3.98 18.42
C ALA A 149 -0.79 -3.34 17.34
N ILE A 150 -0.84 -3.92 16.16
CA ILE A 150 -1.73 -3.47 15.07
C ILE A 150 -3.21 -3.68 15.45
N GLU A 151 -3.56 -4.84 16.00
CA GLU A 151 -4.92 -5.12 16.48
C GLU A 151 -5.37 -4.08 17.51
N SER A 152 -4.57 -3.87 18.54
CA SER A 152 -4.87 -2.88 19.58
C SER A 152 -4.98 -1.45 19.03
N PHE A 153 -4.17 -1.12 18.03
CA PHE A 153 -4.22 0.18 17.38
C PHE A 153 -5.51 0.37 16.58
N ILE A 154 -5.88 -0.62 15.76
CA ILE A 154 -7.11 -0.60 14.96
C ILE A 154 -8.34 -0.52 15.88
N GLU A 155 -8.43 -1.37 16.91
CA GLU A 155 -9.54 -1.38 17.86
C GLU A 155 -9.74 -0.02 18.54
N LYS A 156 -8.65 0.62 18.93
CA LYS A 156 -8.71 1.95 19.57
C LYS A 156 -9.21 3.03 18.61
N ASN A 157 -8.91 2.92 17.32
CA ASN A 157 -9.25 3.95 16.31
C ASN A 157 -10.51 3.64 15.51
N SER A 158 -11.08 2.43 15.62
CA SER A 158 -12.34 2.07 14.99
C SER A 158 -13.58 2.50 15.83
N ASN A 159 -13.39 2.86 17.10
CA ASN A 159 -14.46 3.25 18.03
C ASN A 159 -14.64 4.78 18.19
N ASN A 160 -13.96 5.56 17.40
CA ASN A 160 -14.09 7.03 17.34
C ASN A 160 -14.77 7.46 16.04
#